data_9117ea4e0a16fbe15a32d4f0da3f4924
#
_entry.id   9117ea4e0a16fbe15a32d4f0da3f4924
#
_cell.length_a   1.000
_cell.length_b   1.000
_cell.length_c   1.000
_cell.angle_alpha   90.00
_cell.angle_beta   90.00
_cell.angle_gamma   90.00
#
_symmetry.space_group_name_H-M   'P 1'
#
loop_
_entity.id
_entity.type
_entity.pdbx_description
1 polymer ?
#
loop_
_entity_poly.entity_id
_entity_poly.type
_entity_poly.pdbx_seq_one_letter_code
_entity_poly.pdbx_strand_id
1 'polypeptide(L)'
;VRSVFFPRLVNGPFGDPALHVRLAHRGEALLFDCGDLHALPPGALIKTRLVFLSHAHIDHLAGFDLLLRTFLARDIDLLLYGPKGLAAQIAARLQSYTWNLVEGYPFVLKVREWLGNSIREVVFPAAEAFRPRSERLLPCHDGLLYQNPWYQVRTVRLAHGNIDSLAFSLEEPIHIAIHKDALHRHGFHPGPWLGHFKDLVFRGTDPDVAVSVPLDGGRTRKLSLGWLRAHIASTEPGMKIVYVTDCSPVYGNFRRILQLAQNVHLLAIEAMFAHRDLDRARQRNHLTAWQAGRLARMAGVGRLKVFHHSPRYQRCPEELEQEAWAAFRGAAAPRQKPDLSE
;
A
#
# COMPACT_ATOMS: atom_id res chain seq x y z
N VAL A 1 -15.40 1.65 13.80
CA VAL A 1 -15.12 1.64 12.34
C VAL A 1 -14.64 0.25 11.96
N ARG A 2 -15.33 -0.46 11.09
CA ARG A 2 -14.83 -1.73 10.55
C ARG A 2 -13.72 -1.42 9.54
N SER A 3 -12.51 -1.90 9.82
CA SER A 3 -11.37 -1.74 8.91
C SER A 3 -11.66 -2.43 7.57
N VAL A 4 -11.41 -1.72 6.47
CA VAL A 4 -11.50 -2.26 5.10
C VAL A 4 -10.13 -2.75 4.64
N PHE A 5 -9.07 -2.09 5.11
CA PHE A 5 -7.68 -2.44 4.84
C PHE A 5 -7.05 -3.08 6.08
N PHE A 6 -6.42 -4.24 5.88
CA PHE A 6 -5.71 -5.00 6.91
C PHE A 6 -4.21 -5.02 6.60
N PRO A 7 -3.47 -3.96 6.99
CA PRO A 7 -2.03 -3.87 6.74
C PRO A 7 -1.25 -4.77 7.70
N ARG A 8 -0.23 -5.44 7.16
CA ARG A 8 0.73 -6.26 7.90
C ARG A 8 2.12 -6.03 7.34
N LEU A 9 3.07 -5.63 8.18
CA LEU A 9 4.49 -5.73 7.86
C LEU A 9 4.89 -7.20 7.81
N VAL A 10 5.39 -7.65 6.67
CA VAL A 10 5.67 -9.07 6.42
C VAL A 10 6.82 -9.54 7.31
N ASN A 11 7.88 -8.76 7.38
CA ASN A 11 9.16 -9.14 8.00
C ASN A 11 9.41 -8.43 9.35
N GLY A 12 8.38 -7.81 9.92
CA GLY A 12 8.53 -7.03 11.14
C GLY A 12 9.34 -5.74 10.94
N PRO A 13 9.85 -5.13 12.02
CA PRO A 13 10.50 -3.82 11.93
C PRO A 13 11.96 -3.88 11.43
N PHE A 14 12.65 -5.01 11.53
CA PHE A 14 14.08 -5.16 11.18
C PHE A 14 14.34 -5.90 9.88
N GLY A 15 13.32 -6.51 9.29
CA GLY A 15 13.48 -7.23 8.03
C GLY A 15 13.20 -6.33 6.84
N ASP A 16 13.39 -6.89 5.65
CA ASP A 16 13.19 -6.22 4.37
C ASP A 16 11.81 -5.57 4.27
N PRO A 17 11.71 -4.34 3.77
CA PRO A 17 10.45 -3.63 3.66
C PRO A 17 9.42 -4.36 2.78
N ALA A 18 8.29 -4.70 3.37
CA ALA A 18 7.14 -5.25 2.68
C ALA A 18 5.87 -5.03 3.51
N LEU A 19 4.99 -4.14 3.08
CA LEU A 19 3.68 -3.93 3.70
C LEU A 19 2.60 -4.61 2.85
N HIS A 20 2.13 -5.76 3.31
CA HIS A 20 1.03 -6.47 2.67
C HIS A 20 -0.31 -5.97 3.21
N VAL A 21 -1.20 -5.53 2.33
CA VAL A 21 -2.52 -5.01 2.69
C VAL A 21 -3.61 -5.88 2.08
N ARG A 22 -4.28 -6.67 2.93
CA ARG A 22 -5.45 -7.44 2.52
C ARG A 22 -6.70 -6.56 2.53
N LEU A 23 -7.51 -6.68 1.48
CA LEU A 23 -8.81 -5.99 1.40
C LEU A 23 -9.93 -6.88 1.98
N ALA A 24 -10.80 -6.27 2.79
CA ALA A 24 -11.97 -6.97 3.33
C ALA A 24 -12.91 -7.42 2.21
N HIS A 25 -13.37 -8.66 2.28
CA HIS A 25 -14.43 -9.21 1.42
C HIS A 25 -14.19 -9.17 -0.10
N ARG A 26 -12.93 -8.95 -0.56
CA ARG A 26 -12.64 -8.82 -2.01
C ARG A 26 -11.73 -9.91 -2.58
N GLY A 27 -11.13 -10.72 -1.74
CA GLY A 27 -10.25 -11.80 -2.20
C GLY A 27 -8.97 -11.31 -2.87
N GLU A 28 -8.60 -10.03 -2.71
CA GLU A 28 -7.40 -9.41 -3.25
C GLU A 28 -6.57 -8.72 -2.17
N ALA A 29 -5.29 -8.51 -2.47
CA ALA A 29 -4.35 -7.80 -1.61
C ALA A 29 -3.41 -6.93 -2.45
N LEU A 30 -2.85 -5.91 -1.81
CA LEU A 30 -1.81 -5.05 -2.35
C LEU A 30 -0.52 -5.26 -1.57
N LEU A 31 0.60 -4.96 -2.22
CA LEU A 31 1.91 -4.96 -1.60
C LEU A 31 2.61 -3.62 -1.83
N PHE A 32 3.11 -3.01 -0.77
CA PHE A 32 4.00 -1.86 -0.83
C PHE A 32 5.40 -2.33 -0.45
N ASP A 33 6.32 -2.19 -1.39
CA ASP A 33 7.61 -2.85 -1.50
C ASP A 33 7.54 -4.38 -1.51
N CYS A 34 8.58 -4.98 -2.03
CA CYS A 34 8.67 -6.41 -2.33
C CYS A 34 9.98 -6.96 -1.77
N GLY A 35 10.23 -6.72 -0.46
CA GLY A 35 11.31 -7.35 0.28
C GLY A 35 11.10 -8.86 0.41
N ASP A 36 11.69 -9.51 1.38
CA ASP A 36 11.47 -10.95 1.57
C ASP A 36 9.97 -11.27 1.77
N LEU A 37 9.44 -12.21 0.98
CA LEU A 37 8.03 -12.59 1.01
C LEU A 37 7.79 -14.03 1.53
N HIS A 38 8.82 -14.75 1.99
CA HIS A 38 8.69 -16.12 2.45
C HIS A 38 7.77 -16.27 3.67
N ALA A 39 7.60 -15.23 4.46
CA ALA A 39 6.66 -15.21 5.59
C ALA A 39 5.17 -15.05 5.17
N LEU A 40 4.89 -14.87 3.88
CA LEU A 40 3.52 -14.85 3.36
C LEU A 40 3.11 -16.26 2.91
N PRO A 41 1.93 -16.74 3.34
CA PRO A 41 1.43 -18.01 2.85
C PRO A 41 1.08 -17.92 1.36
N PRO A 42 1.16 -19.03 0.58
CA PRO A 42 0.89 -19.04 -0.86
C PRO A 42 -0.47 -18.43 -1.25
N GLY A 43 -1.50 -18.64 -0.43
CA GLY A 43 -2.83 -18.06 -0.66
C GLY A 43 -2.89 -16.54 -0.52
N ALA A 44 -1.96 -15.92 0.23
CA ALA A 44 -1.83 -14.46 0.29
C ALA A 44 -1.08 -13.92 -0.94
N LEU A 45 0.00 -14.60 -1.34
CA LEU A 45 0.77 -14.24 -2.53
C LEU A 45 -0.11 -14.23 -3.80
N ILE A 46 -0.92 -15.28 -4.02
CA ILE A 46 -1.81 -15.38 -5.19
C ILE A 46 -2.83 -14.23 -5.26
N LYS A 47 -3.21 -13.66 -4.12
CA LYS A 47 -4.14 -12.53 -4.05
C LYS A 47 -3.46 -11.17 -4.29
N THR A 48 -2.13 -11.12 -4.30
CA THR A 48 -1.33 -9.90 -4.42
C THR A 48 -1.08 -9.58 -5.89
N ARG A 49 -2.01 -8.87 -6.53
CA ARG A 49 -1.94 -8.53 -7.96
C ARG A 49 -1.39 -7.14 -8.25
N LEU A 50 -1.30 -6.30 -7.24
CA LEU A 50 -0.81 -4.93 -7.31
C LEU A 50 0.37 -4.77 -6.37
N VAL A 51 1.51 -4.39 -6.91
CA VAL A 51 2.74 -4.14 -6.16
C VAL A 51 3.19 -2.72 -6.44
N PHE A 52 3.49 -1.96 -5.39
CA PHE A 52 3.94 -0.58 -5.46
C PHE A 52 5.34 -0.50 -4.85
N LEU A 53 6.34 -0.32 -5.69
CA LEU A 53 7.74 -0.25 -5.28
C LEU A 53 8.16 1.20 -5.04
N SER A 54 8.71 1.46 -3.87
CA SER A 54 9.28 2.76 -3.54
C SER A 54 10.50 3.07 -4.40
N HIS A 55 11.41 2.12 -4.51
CA HIS A 55 12.61 2.16 -5.33
C HIS A 55 13.18 0.74 -5.49
N ALA A 56 14.29 0.58 -6.21
CA ALA A 56 14.81 -0.74 -6.57
C ALA A 56 16.11 -1.11 -5.83
N HIS A 57 16.27 -0.73 -4.56
CA HIS A 57 17.30 -1.36 -3.73
C HIS A 57 16.93 -2.83 -3.49
N ILE A 58 17.94 -3.64 -3.20
CA ILE A 58 17.78 -5.10 -3.14
C ILE A 58 16.79 -5.55 -2.09
N ASP A 59 16.79 -4.94 -0.92
CA ASP A 59 15.89 -5.21 0.21
C ASP A 59 14.43 -4.80 -0.03
N HIS A 60 14.17 -3.95 -1.05
CA HIS A 60 12.82 -3.59 -1.49
C HIS A 60 12.32 -4.43 -2.68
N LEU A 61 13.19 -5.26 -3.26
CA LEU A 61 12.87 -6.04 -4.47
C LEU A 61 13.28 -7.53 -4.34
N ALA A 62 13.82 -7.97 -3.21
CA ALA A 62 14.32 -9.33 -3.00
C ALA A 62 13.26 -10.41 -3.24
N GLY A 63 12.00 -10.14 -2.86
CA GLY A 63 10.88 -11.07 -3.01
C GLY A 63 10.26 -11.17 -4.41
N PHE A 64 10.75 -10.38 -5.38
CA PHE A 64 10.20 -10.37 -6.74
C PHE A 64 10.19 -11.76 -7.39
N ASP A 65 11.25 -12.55 -7.22
CA ASP A 65 11.35 -13.88 -7.81
C ASP A 65 10.31 -14.85 -7.25
N LEU A 66 9.97 -14.72 -5.97
CA LEU A 66 8.91 -15.52 -5.36
C LEU A 66 7.53 -15.16 -5.94
N LEU A 67 7.27 -13.86 -6.16
CA LEU A 67 6.05 -13.42 -6.86
C LEU A 67 6.03 -13.92 -8.30
N LEU A 68 7.09 -13.71 -9.06
CA LEU A 68 7.22 -14.16 -10.43
C LEU A 68 6.93 -15.67 -10.54
N ARG A 69 7.59 -16.47 -9.71
CA ARG A 69 7.38 -17.93 -9.66
C ARG A 69 5.95 -18.32 -9.28
N THR A 70 5.33 -17.56 -8.38
CA THR A 70 3.95 -17.81 -7.94
C THR A 70 2.94 -17.63 -9.08
N PHE A 71 3.18 -16.65 -9.96
CA PHE A 71 2.24 -16.31 -11.04
C PHE A 71 2.56 -16.98 -12.39
N LEU A 72 3.76 -17.48 -12.60
CA LEU A 72 4.32 -17.87 -13.89
C LEU A 72 3.42 -18.73 -14.79
N ALA A 73 2.68 -19.69 -14.22
CA ALA A 73 1.78 -20.57 -14.98
C ALA A 73 0.29 -20.21 -14.81
N ARG A 74 -0.02 -18.98 -14.33
CA ARG A 74 -1.39 -18.56 -14.03
C ARG A 74 -1.89 -17.56 -15.05
N ASP A 75 -3.17 -17.66 -15.40
CA ASP A 75 -3.86 -16.64 -16.21
C ASP A 75 -4.24 -15.44 -15.32
N ILE A 76 -3.24 -14.69 -14.93
CA ILE A 76 -3.35 -13.55 -14.03
C ILE A 76 -2.31 -12.50 -14.41
N ASP A 77 -2.73 -11.25 -14.52
CA ASP A 77 -1.81 -10.11 -14.66
C ASP A 77 -1.25 -9.70 -13.30
N LEU A 78 0.06 -9.46 -13.24
CA LEU A 78 0.72 -8.80 -12.12
C LEU A 78 1.08 -7.37 -12.56
N LEU A 79 0.60 -6.38 -11.82
CA LEU A 79 0.91 -4.97 -12.06
C LEU A 79 1.92 -4.50 -11.03
N LEU A 80 3.06 -4.04 -11.52
CA LEU A 80 4.16 -3.52 -10.72
C LEU A 80 4.32 -2.02 -11.00
N TYR A 81 4.09 -1.19 -10.01
CA TYR A 81 4.27 0.26 -10.08
C TYR A 81 5.56 0.68 -9.39
N GLY A 82 6.23 1.70 -9.92
CA GLY A 82 7.42 2.24 -9.26
C GLY A 82 8.00 3.48 -9.94
N PRO A 83 9.20 3.92 -9.54
CA PRO A 83 9.85 5.10 -10.10
C PRO A 83 10.34 4.85 -11.53
N LYS A 84 10.72 5.95 -12.18
CA LYS A 84 11.40 5.92 -13.50
C LYS A 84 12.64 5.01 -13.46
N GLY A 85 12.79 4.16 -14.48
CA GLY A 85 13.90 3.21 -14.60
C GLY A 85 13.57 1.79 -14.15
N LEU A 86 12.46 1.60 -13.42
CA LEU A 86 12.07 0.29 -12.90
C LEU A 86 11.88 -0.77 -14.00
N ALA A 87 11.30 -0.41 -15.15
CA ALA A 87 11.07 -1.37 -16.25
C ALA A 87 12.37 -1.94 -16.79
N ALA A 88 13.43 -1.13 -16.92
CA ALA A 88 14.74 -1.59 -17.34
C ALA A 88 15.39 -2.51 -16.30
N GLN A 89 15.24 -2.20 -15.01
CA GLN A 89 15.75 -3.03 -13.91
C GLN A 89 15.06 -4.39 -13.85
N ILE A 90 13.73 -4.41 -14.02
CA ILE A 90 12.94 -5.65 -14.08
C ILE A 90 13.30 -6.45 -15.34
N ALA A 91 13.43 -5.80 -16.51
CA ALA A 91 13.86 -6.46 -17.75
C ALA A 91 15.22 -7.16 -17.57
N ALA A 92 16.22 -6.47 -16.99
CA ALA A 92 17.52 -7.05 -16.71
C ALA A 92 17.43 -8.26 -15.77
N ARG A 93 16.59 -8.18 -14.73
CA ARG A 93 16.39 -9.32 -13.81
C ARG A 93 15.70 -10.50 -14.48
N LEU A 94 14.68 -10.26 -15.32
CA LEU A 94 14.02 -11.31 -16.09
C LEU A 94 14.97 -11.99 -17.08
N GLN A 95 15.88 -11.24 -17.70
CA GLN A 95 16.89 -11.78 -18.62
C GLN A 95 17.97 -12.64 -17.94
N SER A 96 18.09 -12.59 -16.61
CA SER A 96 19.03 -13.44 -15.86
C SER A 96 18.59 -14.92 -15.78
N TYR A 97 17.37 -15.24 -16.20
CA TYR A 97 16.82 -16.60 -16.19
C TYR A 97 16.74 -17.20 -17.58
N THR A 98 16.68 -18.54 -17.64
CA THR A 98 16.44 -19.30 -18.88
C THR A 98 14.95 -19.56 -19.06
N TRP A 99 14.36 -19.11 -20.17
CA TRP A 99 12.91 -19.19 -20.46
C TRP A 99 12.59 -20.14 -21.62
N ASN A 100 13.14 -21.36 -21.62
CA ASN A 100 12.94 -22.34 -22.69
C ASN A 100 11.64 -23.15 -22.57
N LEU A 101 10.87 -23.02 -21.46
CA LEU A 101 9.67 -23.82 -21.17
C LEU A 101 8.42 -22.96 -20.90
N VAL A 102 8.41 -21.70 -21.31
CA VAL A 102 7.31 -20.77 -21.01
C VAL A 102 6.33 -20.58 -22.17
N GLU A 103 6.53 -21.29 -23.29
CA GLU A 103 5.60 -21.27 -24.41
C GLU A 103 4.20 -21.69 -23.94
N GLY A 104 3.19 -20.89 -24.24
CA GLY A 104 1.81 -21.11 -23.80
C GLY A 104 1.49 -20.68 -22.36
N TYR A 105 2.42 -20.13 -21.60
CA TYR A 105 2.11 -19.56 -20.29
C TYR A 105 1.31 -18.26 -20.41
N PRO A 106 0.12 -18.16 -19.79
CA PRO A 106 -0.77 -17.01 -19.97
C PRO A 106 -0.36 -15.79 -19.15
N PHE A 107 0.59 -15.92 -18.23
CA PHE A 107 0.99 -14.86 -17.32
C PHE A 107 1.56 -13.63 -18.04
N VAL A 108 1.14 -12.44 -17.62
CA VAL A 108 1.65 -11.17 -18.11
C VAL A 108 2.08 -10.30 -16.94
N LEU A 109 3.34 -9.87 -16.95
CA LEU A 109 3.85 -8.84 -16.04
C LEU A 109 3.72 -7.47 -16.73
N LYS A 110 3.08 -6.52 -16.06
CA LYS A 110 2.98 -5.13 -16.49
C LYS A 110 3.74 -4.24 -15.52
N VAL A 111 4.77 -3.57 -15.99
CA VAL A 111 5.55 -2.61 -15.20
C VAL A 111 5.12 -1.21 -15.57
N ARG A 112 4.74 -0.43 -14.56
CA ARG A 112 4.23 0.94 -14.68
C ARG A 112 5.14 1.90 -13.93
N GLU A 113 5.86 2.71 -14.67
CA GLU A 113 6.75 3.73 -14.14
C GLU A 113 6.05 5.08 -14.04
N TRP A 114 6.04 5.64 -12.87
CA TRP A 114 5.53 6.99 -12.69
C TRP A 114 6.56 8.04 -13.12
N LEU A 115 6.18 8.91 -14.05
CA LEU A 115 7.02 9.97 -14.62
C LEU A 115 6.59 11.38 -14.17
N GLY A 116 5.71 11.47 -13.18
CA GLY A 116 5.08 12.70 -12.71
C GLY A 116 3.69 12.89 -13.32
N ASN A 117 3.60 13.39 -14.55
CA ASN A 117 2.32 13.66 -15.21
C ASN A 117 1.81 12.49 -16.06
N SER A 118 2.58 11.42 -16.16
CA SER A 118 2.25 10.23 -16.93
C SER A 118 2.79 8.97 -16.27
N ILE A 119 2.27 7.84 -16.70
CA ILE A 119 2.74 6.50 -16.35
C ILE A 119 3.18 5.82 -17.65
N ARG A 120 4.44 5.39 -17.71
CA ARG A 120 4.92 4.52 -18.77
C ARG A 120 4.64 3.09 -18.42
N GLU A 121 3.84 2.40 -19.22
CA GLU A 121 3.58 0.96 -19.06
C GLU A 121 4.43 0.18 -20.05
N VAL A 122 5.14 -0.83 -19.55
CA VAL A 122 5.89 -1.83 -20.34
C VAL A 122 5.32 -3.20 -20.01
N VAL A 123 5.02 -4.00 -21.02
CA VAL A 123 4.38 -5.30 -20.91
C VAL A 123 5.37 -6.42 -21.19
N PHE A 124 5.45 -7.41 -20.32
CA PHE A 124 6.36 -8.56 -20.38
C PHE A 124 5.56 -9.86 -20.36
N PRO A 125 5.15 -10.40 -21.52
CA PRO A 125 4.43 -11.68 -21.59
C PRO A 125 5.37 -12.88 -21.30
N ALA A 126 4.96 -13.80 -20.45
CA ALA A 126 5.73 -15.00 -20.18
C ALA A 126 5.94 -15.86 -21.43
N ALA A 127 4.88 -16.04 -22.24
CA ALA A 127 4.91 -16.77 -23.49
C ALA A 127 5.96 -16.26 -24.51
N GLU A 128 6.40 -15.01 -24.37
CA GLU A 128 7.43 -14.38 -25.20
C GLU A 128 8.78 -14.31 -24.47
N ALA A 129 9.02 -15.17 -23.47
CA ALA A 129 10.22 -15.19 -22.64
C ALA A 129 10.48 -13.81 -21.98
N PHE A 130 9.42 -13.13 -21.59
CA PHE A 130 9.44 -11.80 -20.96
C PHE A 130 10.14 -10.71 -21.77
N ARG A 131 10.18 -10.85 -23.10
CA ARG A 131 10.63 -9.75 -23.97
C ARG A 131 9.64 -8.59 -23.88
N PRO A 132 10.09 -7.35 -23.76
CA PRO A 132 9.19 -6.20 -23.71
C PRO A 132 8.42 -6.12 -25.02
N ARG A 133 7.09 -6.16 -24.97
CA ARG A 133 6.23 -6.22 -26.14
C ARG A 133 5.73 -4.85 -26.62
N SER A 134 5.35 -4.00 -25.68
CA SER A 134 4.74 -2.73 -25.97
C SER A 134 5.07 -1.71 -24.89
N GLU A 135 5.13 -0.45 -25.31
CA GLU A 135 5.21 0.70 -24.42
C GLU A 135 4.04 1.63 -24.72
N ARG A 136 3.39 2.13 -23.66
CA ARG A 136 2.37 3.17 -23.80
C ARG A 136 2.45 4.15 -22.65
N LEU A 137 2.07 5.40 -22.92
CA LEU A 137 1.93 6.44 -21.92
C LEU A 137 0.45 6.56 -21.52
N LEU A 138 0.20 6.49 -20.23
CA LEU A 138 -1.10 6.72 -19.61
C LEU A 138 -1.07 8.07 -18.89
N PRO A 139 -2.12 8.89 -18.94
CA PRO A 139 -2.18 10.12 -18.16
C PRO A 139 -2.16 9.82 -16.67
N CYS A 140 -1.49 10.69 -15.90
CA CYS A 140 -1.45 10.61 -14.45
C CYS A 140 -1.63 12.01 -13.87
N HIS A 141 -2.70 12.22 -13.10
CA HIS A 141 -2.97 13.48 -12.44
C HIS A 141 -2.81 13.31 -10.93
N ASP A 142 -2.16 14.27 -10.29
CA ASP A 142 -1.97 14.33 -8.83
C ASP A 142 -1.41 13.01 -8.22
N GLY A 143 -0.52 12.35 -8.95
CA GLY A 143 0.11 11.10 -8.51
C GLY A 143 -0.84 9.90 -8.41
N LEU A 144 -2.01 9.93 -9.06
CA LEU A 144 -2.96 8.81 -9.06
C LEU A 144 -2.42 7.67 -9.92
N LEU A 145 -1.86 6.64 -9.27
CA LEU A 145 -1.30 5.46 -9.95
C LEU A 145 -2.34 4.43 -10.34
N TYR A 146 -3.30 4.19 -9.45
CA TYR A 146 -4.33 3.18 -9.63
C TYR A 146 -5.64 3.62 -9.01
N GLN A 147 -6.73 3.31 -9.66
CA GLN A 147 -8.08 3.55 -9.16
C GLN A 147 -9.03 2.46 -9.63
N ASN A 148 -9.90 2.04 -8.74
CA ASN A 148 -11.12 1.29 -9.02
C ASN A 148 -12.29 1.87 -8.18
N PRO A 149 -13.51 1.36 -8.28
CA PRO A 149 -14.64 1.90 -7.51
C PRO A 149 -14.42 1.91 -5.99
N TRP A 150 -13.55 1.06 -5.45
CA TRP A 150 -13.45 0.81 -4.00
C TRP A 150 -12.24 1.43 -3.34
N TYR A 151 -11.15 1.64 -4.08
CA TYR A 151 -9.94 2.26 -3.56
C TYR A 151 -9.10 2.90 -4.65
N GLN A 152 -8.25 3.80 -4.23
CA GLN A 152 -7.24 4.42 -5.08
C GLN A 152 -5.88 4.39 -4.40
N VAL A 153 -4.82 4.39 -5.22
CA VAL A 153 -3.44 4.52 -4.76
C VAL A 153 -2.82 5.75 -5.41
N ARG A 154 -2.30 6.65 -4.58
CA ARG A 154 -1.55 7.83 -5.00
C ARG A 154 -0.11 7.76 -4.55
N THR A 155 0.73 8.53 -5.19
CA THR A 155 2.16 8.61 -4.88
C THR A 155 2.67 10.05 -4.84
N VAL A 156 3.75 10.23 -4.07
CA VAL A 156 4.59 11.41 -4.11
C VAL A 156 6.05 11.00 -4.17
N ARG A 157 6.88 11.83 -4.81
CA ARG A 157 8.32 11.61 -4.92
C ARG A 157 9.03 12.14 -3.68
N LEU A 158 9.90 11.34 -3.11
CA LEU A 158 10.82 11.70 -2.05
C LEU A 158 12.26 11.54 -2.56
N ALA A 159 13.17 12.37 -2.07
CA ALA A 159 14.59 12.23 -2.30
C ALA A 159 15.17 11.16 -1.37
N HIS A 160 15.97 10.24 -1.88
CA HIS A 160 16.77 9.29 -1.13
C HIS A 160 18.21 9.32 -1.66
N GLY A 161 19.03 10.23 -1.14
CA GLY A 161 20.32 10.53 -1.71
C GLY A 161 20.19 11.06 -3.14
N ASN A 162 20.79 10.33 -4.07
CA ASN A 162 20.79 10.65 -5.50
C ASN A 162 19.71 9.91 -6.32
N ILE A 163 18.81 9.18 -5.65
CA ILE A 163 17.71 8.47 -6.29
C ILE A 163 16.34 8.99 -5.79
N ASP A 164 15.32 8.70 -6.58
CA ASP A 164 13.94 8.91 -6.19
C ASP A 164 13.42 7.70 -5.40
N SER A 165 12.72 7.96 -4.31
CA SER A 165 11.90 6.99 -3.60
C SER A 165 10.45 7.44 -3.64
N LEU A 166 9.50 6.51 -3.78
CA LEU A 166 8.08 6.82 -3.82
C LEU A 166 7.43 6.51 -2.48
N ALA A 167 6.66 7.47 -1.96
CA ALA A 167 5.73 7.22 -0.87
C ALA A 167 4.32 7.06 -1.44
N PHE A 168 3.49 6.23 -0.78
CA PHE A 168 2.18 5.86 -1.28
C PHE A 168 1.08 6.13 -0.27
N SER A 169 -0.11 6.51 -0.77
CA SER A 169 -1.35 6.44 -0.01
C SER A 169 -2.30 5.43 -0.65
N LEU A 170 -2.93 4.61 0.18
CA LEU A 170 -4.06 3.75 -0.17
C LEU A 170 -5.30 4.32 0.49
N GLU A 171 -6.32 4.64 -0.31
CA GLU A 171 -7.47 5.40 0.12
C GLU A 171 -8.77 4.71 -0.31
N GLU A 172 -9.69 4.49 0.62
CA GLU A 172 -11.09 4.19 0.35
C GLU A 172 -11.82 5.52 0.13
N PRO A 173 -12.47 5.77 -1.03
CA PRO A 173 -13.11 7.06 -1.29
C PRO A 173 -14.22 7.40 -0.29
N ILE A 174 -15.07 6.43 -0.01
CA ILE A 174 -16.15 6.50 0.97
C ILE A 174 -16.27 5.17 1.70
N HIS A 175 -16.60 5.22 2.98
CA HIS A 175 -16.98 4.03 3.73
C HIS A 175 -18.49 3.91 3.82
N ILE A 176 -19.04 2.74 3.46
CA ILE A 176 -20.48 2.46 3.58
C ILE A 176 -20.69 1.61 4.83
N ALA A 177 -21.16 2.25 5.90
CA ALA A 177 -21.51 1.61 7.14
C ALA A 177 -22.94 1.05 7.07
N ILE A 178 -23.11 -0.25 7.33
CA ILE A 178 -24.42 -0.89 7.41
C ILE A 178 -24.91 -0.89 8.86
N HIS A 179 -26.09 -0.37 9.11
CA HIS A 179 -26.72 -0.32 10.43
C HIS A 179 -27.43 -1.63 10.73
N LYS A 180 -26.86 -2.45 11.58
CA LYS A 180 -27.42 -3.76 11.94
C LYS A 180 -28.81 -3.66 12.54
N ASP A 181 -29.03 -2.65 13.39
CA ASP A 181 -30.33 -2.41 14.01
C ASP A 181 -31.40 -2.03 12.97
N ALA A 182 -31.01 -1.33 11.90
CA ALA A 182 -31.90 -1.03 10.80
C ALA A 182 -32.26 -2.30 9.99
N LEU A 183 -31.27 -3.17 9.73
CA LEU A 183 -31.56 -4.47 9.10
C LEU A 183 -32.59 -5.25 9.91
N HIS A 184 -32.37 -5.37 11.22
CA HIS A 184 -33.27 -6.09 12.12
C HIS A 184 -34.67 -5.47 12.14
N ARG A 185 -34.80 -4.14 12.28
CA ARG A 185 -36.08 -3.44 12.27
C ARG A 185 -36.90 -3.66 10.99
N HIS A 186 -36.24 -3.81 9.85
CA HIS A 186 -36.89 -4.06 8.57
C HIS A 186 -37.05 -5.54 8.24
N GLY A 187 -36.65 -6.46 9.13
CA GLY A 187 -36.68 -7.90 8.91
C GLY A 187 -35.76 -8.37 7.78
N PHE A 188 -34.63 -7.67 7.55
CA PHE A 188 -33.67 -8.00 6.50
C PHE A 188 -32.64 -8.97 7.03
N HIS A 189 -32.51 -10.12 6.38
CA HIS A 189 -31.51 -11.10 6.73
C HIS A 189 -30.13 -10.70 6.17
N PRO A 190 -29.08 -10.57 7.03
CA PRO A 190 -27.73 -10.28 6.54
C PRO A 190 -27.23 -11.39 5.58
N GLY A 191 -26.52 -11.00 4.52
CA GLY A 191 -26.01 -11.95 3.55
C GLY A 191 -25.19 -11.33 2.43
N PRO A 192 -24.86 -12.10 1.37
CA PRO A 192 -24.06 -11.63 0.24
C PRO A 192 -24.64 -10.41 -0.49
N TRP A 193 -25.95 -10.21 -0.44
CA TRP A 193 -26.62 -9.07 -1.06
C TRP A 193 -26.13 -7.72 -0.53
N LEU A 194 -25.67 -7.65 0.73
CA LEU A 194 -25.04 -6.43 1.28
C LEU A 194 -23.76 -6.07 0.57
N GLY A 195 -22.98 -7.06 0.12
CA GLY A 195 -21.81 -6.85 -0.73
C GLY A 195 -22.22 -6.26 -2.08
N HIS A 196 -23.22 -6.85 -2.73
CA HIS A 196 -23.78 -6.35 -4.00
C HIS A 196 -24.35 -4.94 -3.85
N PHE A 197 -25.11 -4.67 -2.78
CA PHE A 197 -25.61 -3.33 -2.47
C PHE A 197 -24.49 -2.30 -2.37
N LYS A 198 -23.43 -2.61 -1.62
CA LYS A 198 -22.26 -1.73 -1.51
C LYS A 198 -21.59 -1.49 -2.87
N ASP A 199 -21.44 -2.52 -3.67
CA ASP A 199 -20.82 -2.41 -5.00
C ASP A 199 -21.65 -1.50 -5.94
N LEU A 200 -22.97 -1.57 -5.89
CA LEU A 200 -23.84 -0.66 -6.64
C LEU A 200 -23.67 0.80 -6.17
N VAL A 201 -23.60 1.03 -4.85
CA VAL A 201 -23.37 2.38 -4.31
C VAL A 201 -21.99 2.91 -4.71
N PHE A 202 -20.94 2.10 -4.60
CA PHE A 202 -19.58 2.50 -5.00
C PHE A 202 -19.46 2.84 -6.49
N ARG A 203 -20.23 2.15 -7.34
CA ARG A 203 -20.25 2.41 -8.79
C ARG A 203 -21.10 3.63 -9.17
N GLY A 204 -21.76 4.28 -8.21
CA GLY A 204 -22.68 5.40 -8.49
C GLY A 204 -23.89 4.97 -9.33
N THR A 205 -24.35 3.71 -9.17
CA THR A 205 -25.48 3.16 -9.88
C THR A 205 -26.75 3.97 -9.57
N ASP A 206 -27.65 4.06 -10.56
CA ASP A 206 -28.93 4.78 -10.45
C ASP A 206 -29.68 4.36 -9.17
N PRO A 207 -30.12 5.33 -8.33
CA PRO A 207 -30.87 5.07 -7.10
C PRO A 207 -32.14 4.23 -7.27
N ASP A 208 -32.75 4.23 -8.46
CA ASP A 208 -33.98 3.49 -8.74
C ASP A 208 -33.76 2.02 -9.09
N VAL A 209 -32.52 1.59 -9.25
CA VAL A 209 -32.19 0.16 -9.49
C VAL A 209 -32.67 -0.71 -8.34
N ALA A 210 -33.43 -1.77 -8.68
CA ALA A 210 -33.98 -2.70 -7.72
C ALA A 210 -32.93 -3.70 -7.20
N VAL A 211 -32.82 -3.80 -5.89
CA VAL A 211 -31.98 -4.77 -5.17
C VAL A 211 -32.86 -5.81 -4.50
N SER A 212 -32.55 -7.08 -4.70
CA SER A 212 -33.25 -8.20 -4.05
C SER A 212 -32.71 -8.40 -2.63
N VAL A 213 -33.58 -8.19 -1.64
CA VAL A 213 -33.26 -8.25 -0.20
C VAL A 213 -33.90 -9.47 0.42
N PRO A 214 -33.15 -10.44 0.97
CA PRO A 214 -33.69 -11.55 1.72
C PRO A 214 -34.33 -11.08 3.03
N LEU A 215 -35.52 -11.59 3.30
CA LEU A 215 -36.26 -11.37 4.54
C LEU A 215 -36.18 -12.59 5.45
N ASP A 216 -36.44 -12.40 6.71
CA ASP A 216 -36.65 -13.49 7.65
C ASP A 216 -37.80 -14.41 7.13
N GLY A 217 -37.57 -15.74 7.26
CA GLY A 217 -38.51 -16.75 6.71
C GLY A 217 -38.32 -17.07 5.22
N GLY A 218 -37.16 -16.71 4.62
CA GLY A 218 -36.76 -17.16 3.27
C GLY A 218 -37.44 -16.43 2.11
N ARG A 219 -38.23 -15.40 2.37
CA ARG A 219 -38.84 -14.53 1.36
C ARG A 219 -37.84 -13.51 0.84
N THR A 220 -38.11 -12.94 -0.33
CA THR A 220 -37.29 -11.89 -0.94
C THR A 220 -38.16 -10.69 -1.29
N ARG A 221 -37.67 -9.48 -1.02
CA ARG A 221 -38.30 -8.22 -1.38
C ARG A 221 -37.38 -7.41 -2.30
N LYS A 222 -37.94 -6.83 -3.35
CA LYS A 222 -37.21 -5.86 -4.21
C LYS A 222 -37.40 -4.46 -3.63
N LEU A 223 -36.28 -3.75 -3.41
CA LEU A 223 -36.25 -2.37 -2.92
C LEU A 223 -35.27 -1.56 -3.78
N SER A 224 -35.54 -0.27 -3.96
CA SER A 224 -34.61 0.58 -4.72
C SER A 224 -33.32 0.81 -3.95
N LEU A 225 -32.22 0.97 -4.68
CA LEU A 225 -30.91 1.27 -4.14
C LEU A 225 -30.93 2.53 -3.27
N GLY A 226 -31.62 3.58 -3.71
CA GLY A 226 -31.78 4.84 -2.99
C GLY A 226 -32.50 4.66 -1.66
N TRP A 227 -33.60 3.87 -1.65
CA TRP A 227 -34.30 3.56 -0.42
C TRP A 227 -33.41 2.83 0.58
N LEU A 228 -32.72 1.79 0.13
CA LEU A 228 -31.77 1.03 0.97
C LEU A 228 -30.67 1.94 1.53
N ARG A 229 -30.07 2.77 0.68
CA ARG A 229 -29.03 3.71 1.10
C ARG A 229 -29.52 4.65 2.22
N ALA A 230 -30.73 5.16 2.10
CA ALA A 230 -31.31 6.09 3.08
C ALA A 230 -31.70 5.43 4.41
N HIS A 231 -32.07 4.13 4.41
CA HIS A 231 -32.68 3.49 5.58
C HIS A 231 -31.75 2.52 6.32
N ILE A 232 -30.77 1.90 5.61
CA ILE A 232 -29.90 0.87 6.23
C ILE A 232 -28.42 1.22 6.23
N ALA A 233 -28.02 2.34 5.65
CA ALA A 233 -26.60 2.68 5.52
C ALA A 233 -26.34 4.16 5.77
N SER A 234 -25.11 4.46 6.21
CA SER A 234 -24.54 5.81 6.18
C SER A 234 -23.23 5.80 5.41
N THR A 235 -22.85 6.96 4.88
CA THR A 235 -21.55 7.16 4.24
C THR A 235 -20.66 7.99 5.15
N GLU A 236 -19.45 7.52 5.37
CA GLU A 236 -18.42 8.14 6.20
C GLU A 236 -17.16 8.34 5.36
N PRO A 237 -16.21 9.20 5.78
CA PRO A 237 -14.87 9.23 5.17
C PRO A 237 -14.25 7.84 5.17
N GLY A 238 -13.70 7.44 4.03
CA GLY A 238 -13.09 6.14 3.88
C GLY A 238 -11.76 6.02 4.64
N MET A 239 -11.32 4.78 4.81
CA MET A 239 -10.02 4.50 5.45
C MET A 239 -8.87 4.95 4.55
N LYS A 240 -7.84 5.59 5.14
CA LYS A 240 -6.62 5.97 4.44
C LYS A 240 -5.40 5.42 5.19
N ILE A 241 -4.48 4.81 4.43
CA ILE A 241 -3.18 4.31 4.90
C ILE A 241 -2.10 4.99 4.08
N VAL A 242 -1.00 5.39 4.73
CA VAL A 242 0.19 5.92 4.05
C VAL A 242 1.39 5.05 4.38
N TYR A 243 2.19 4.77 3.35
CA TYR A 243 3.45 4.03 3.42
C TYR A 243 4.58 4.94 2.96
N VAL A 244 5.57 5.13 3.82
CA VAL A 244 6.77 5.93 3.57
C VAL A 244 7.98 5.10 3.98
N THR A 245 8.87 4.86 3.05
CA THR A 245 10.15 4.22 3.34
C THR A 245 11.28 5.09 2.81
N ASP A 246 12.48 4.70 2.98
CA ASP A 246 13.75 5.26 2.52
C ASP A 246 13.65 6.69 1.97
N CYS A 247 13.92 7.65 2.82
CA CYS A 247 13.93 9.04 2.40
C CYS A 247 14.93 9.88 3.20
N SER A 248 15.60 10.79 2.50
CA SER A 248 16.51 11.74 3.13
C SER A 248 15.77 12.68 4.10
N PRO A 249 16.34 13.01 5.27
CA PRO A 249 15.72 13.89 6.26
C PRO A 249 15.82 15.36 5.85
N VAL A 250 15.21 15.72 4.72
CA VAL A 250 15.23 17.06 4.14
C VAL A 250 13.83 17.71 4.17
N TYR A 251 13.78 19.03 4.26
CA TYR A 251 12.53 19.80 4.39
C TYR A 251 11.51 19.47 3.28
N GLY A 252 11.99 19.34 2.03
CA GLY A 252 11.12 19.00 0.90
C GLY A 252 10.37 17.66 1.08
N ASN A 253 11.05 16.64 1.61
CA ASN A 253 10.44 15.35 1.93
C ASN A 253 9.46 15.49 3.09
N PHE A 254 9.82 16.18 4.16
CA PHE A 254 8.93 16.39 5.32
C PHE A 254 7.62 17.05 4.90
N ARG A 255 7.68 18.11 4.08
CA ARG A 255 6.49 18.77 3.56
C ARG A 255 5.59 17.83 2.75
N ARG A 256 6.17 17.02 1.86
CA ARG A 256 5.40 16.06 1.04
C ARG A 256 4.79 14.95 1.89
N ILE A 257 5.54 14.43 2.87
CA ILE A 257 5.05 13.43 3.81
C ILE A 257 3.88 14.00 4.63
N LEU A 258 4.00 15.22 5.16
CA LEU A 258 2.93 15.86 5.91
C LEU A 258 1.65 16.03 5.08
N GLN A 259 1.77 16.46 3.82
CA GLN A 259 0.63 16.62 2.93
C GLN A 259 -0.02 15.25 2.61
N LEU A 260 0.79 14.22 2.33
CA LEU A 260 0.28 12.89 2.01
C LEU A 260 -0.39 12.23 3.21
N ALA A 261 0.19 12.39 4.41
CA ALA A 261 -0.22 11.73 5.65
C ALA A 261 -1.23 12.53 6.49
N GLN A 262 -1.76 13.63 5.97
CA GLN A 262 -2.70 14.45 6.74
C GLN A 262 -3.95 13.68 7.14
N ASN A 263 -4.20 13.60 8.46
CA ASN A 263 -5.36 12.94 9.07
C ASN A 263 -5.59 11.48 8.63
N VAL A 264 -4.51 10.74 8.32
CA VAL A 264 -4.65 9.34 7.92
C VAL A 264 -4.90 8.41 9.10
N HIS A 265 -5.57 7.29 8.85
CA HIS A 265 -5.85 6.28 9.86
C HIS A 265 -4.59 5.55 10.31
N LEU A 266 -3.66 5.30 9.39
CA LEU A 266 -2.38 4.66 9.67
C LEU A 266 -1.28 5.28 8.81
N LEU A 267 -0.19 5.67 9.45
CA LEU A 267 1.09 5.95 8.80
C LEU A 267 2.07 4.82 9.13
N ALA A 268 2.49 4.07 8.13
CA ALA A 268 3.65 3.19 8.18
C ALA A 268 4.85 3.97 7.61
N ILE A 269 5.87 4.21 8.42
CA ILE A 269 7.00 5.06 8.05
C ILE A 269 8.31 4.47 8.56
N GLU A 270 9.39 4.62 7.76
CA GLU A 270 10.72 4.20 8.18
C GLU A 270 11.18 4.90 9.47
N ALA A 271 12.03 4.21 10.21
CA ALA A 271 12.72 4.74 11.38
C ALA A 271 14.07 4.01 11.55
N MET A 272 14.98 4.24 10.61
CA MET A 272 16.23 3.48 10.49
C MET A 272 17.15 3.71 11.71
N PHE A 273 17.14 4.90 12.29
CA PHE A 273 18.08 5.30 13.34
C PHE A 273 17.39 5.94 14.55
N ALA A 274 18.00 5.80 15.74
CA ALA A 274 17.65 6.63 16.88
C ALA A 274 18.09 8.09 16.65
N HIS A 275 17.42 9.05 17.25
CA HIS A 275 17.73 10.49 17.03
C HIS A 275 19.13 10.89 17.51
N ARG A 276 19.69 10.17 18.48
CA ARG A 276 21.09 10.38 18.89
C ARG A 276 22.10 10.06 17.77
N ASP A 277 21.72 9.29 16.75
CA ASP A 277 22.52 8.95 15.58
C ASP A 277 22.07 9.76 14.32
N LEU A 278 21.57 11.00 14.53
CA LEU A 278 21.03 11.87 13.47
C LEU A 278 22.02 12.10 12.32
N ASP A 279 23.29 12.31 12.61
CA ASP A 279 24.31 12.57 11.57
C ASP A 279 24.53 11.34 10.70
N ARG A 280 24.47 10.15 11.28
CA ARG A 280 24.48 8.90 10.52
C ARG A 280 23.20 8.75 9.68
N ALA A 281 22.04 9.10 10.22
CA ALA A 281 20.78 9.10 9.48
C ALA A 281 20.86 10.01 8.24
N ARG A 282 21.42 11.20 8.40
CA ARG A 282 21.67 12.15 7.29
C ARG A 282 22.64 11.57 6.25
N GLN A 283 23.77 11.01 6.68
CA GLN A 283 24.77 10.42 5.79
C GLN A 283 24.21 9.23 4.99
N ARG A 284 23.30 8.47 5.59
CA ARG A 284 22.65 7.30 4.97
C ARG A 284 21.33 7.60 4.30
N ASN A 285 20.88 8.86 4.32
CA ASN A 285 19.63 9.31 3.70
C ASN A 285 18.36 8.67 4.28
N HIS A 286 18.34 8.46 5.60
CA HIS A 286 17.21 7.87 6.33
C HIS A 286 16.69 8.76 7.45
N LEU A 287 15.48 8.46 7.91
CA LEU A 287 14.88 9.14 9.05
C LEU A 287 15.35 8.55 10.38
N THR A 288 15.28 9.40 11.42
CA THR A 288 15.33 8.92 12.80
C THR A 288 13.92 8.59 13.30
N ALA A 289 13.83 7.74 14.30
CA ALA A 289 12.57 7.38 14.95
C ALA A 289 11.83 8.59 15.50
N TRP A 290 12.57 9.56 16.09
CA TRP A 290 12.00 10.82 16.55
C TRP A 290 11.40 11.64 15.41
N GLN A 291 12.09 11.74 14.25
CA GLN A 291 11.57 12.45 13.09
C GLN A 291 10.28 11.78 12.56
N ALA A 292 10.26 10.47 12.47
CA ALA A 292 9.06 9.71 12.08
C ALA A 292 7.87 9.98 13.00
N GLY A 293 8.08 9.94 14.33
CA GLY A 293 7.05 10.24 15.32
C GLY A 293 6.57 11.69 15.24
N ARG A 294 7.48 12.65 15.05
CA ARG A 294 7.14 14.10 14.88
C ARG A 294 6.29 14.33 13.64
N LEU A 295 6.65 13.72 12.50
CA LEU A 295 5.89 13.82 11.26
C LEU A 295 4.47 13.27 11.45
N ALA A 296 4.34 12.10 12.09
CA ALA A 296 3.05 11.50 12.40
C ALA A 296 2.18 12.41 13.27
N ARG A 297 2.76 13.02 14.32
CA ARG A 297 2.05 13.98 15.18
C ARG A 297 1.58 15.21 14.41
N MET A 298 2.48 15.84 13.65
CA MET A 298 2.19 17.05 12.87
C MET A 298 1.13 16.82 11.79
N ALA A 299 1.09 15.60 11.21
CA ALA A 299 0.09 15.21 10.22
C ALA A 299 -1.26 14.81 10.84
N GLY A 300 -1.40 14.74 12.16
CA GLY A 300 -2.65 14.34 12.83
C GLY A 300 -3.02 12.88 12.59
N VAL A 301 -2.01 11.99 12.50
CA VAL A 301 -2.18 10.57 12.18
C VAL A 301 -2.92 9.84 13.31
N GLY A 302 -3.87 8.96 12.97
CA GLY A 302 -4.60 8.17 13.97
C GLY A 302 -3.74 7.07 14.60
N ARG A 303 -2.89 6.40 13.82
CA ARG A 303 -1.99 5.32 14.28
C ARG A 303 -0.65 5.42 13.56
N LEU A 304 0.42 5.22 14.32
CA LEU A 304 1.80 5.16 13.81
C LEU A 304 2.31 3.72 13.85
N LYS A 305 2.96 3.28 12.77
CA LYS A 305 3.75 2.06 12.70
C LYS A 305 5.11 2.39 12.11
N VAL A 306 6.18 2.14 12.86
CA VAL A 306 7.55 2.32 12.39
C VAL A 306 8.17 1.00 11.99
N PHE A 307 9.08 1.04 11.03
CA PHE A 307 9.76 -0.13 10.47
C PHE A 307 11.09 0.26 9.81
N HIS A 308 11.74 -0.67 9.15
CA HIS A 308 13.03 -0.50 8.46
C HIS A 308 14.14 -0.06 9.42
N HIS A 309 14.19 -0.74 10.56
CA HIS A 309 15.16 -0.44 11.62
C HIS A 309 16.53 -0.99 11.28
N SER A 310 17.58 -0.20 11.51
CA SER A 310 18.96 -0.67 11.34
C SER A 310 19.26 -1.88 12.24
N PRO A 311 19.90 -2.93 11.72
CA PRO A 311 20.30 -4.12 12.51
C PRO A 311 21.12 -3.81 13.77
N ARG A 312 21.77 -2.64 13.84
CA ARG A 312 22.53 -2.20 15.01
C ARG A 312 21.69 -2.09 16.30
N TYR A 313 20.35 -1.94 16.17
CA TYR A 313 19.43 -1.84 17.30
C TYR A 313 18.74 -3.18 17.66
N GLN A 314 19.16 -4.29 17.05
CA GLN A 314 18.57 -5.62 17.35
C GLN A 314 18.75 -6.05 18.80
N ARG A 315 19.79 -5.54 19.51
CA ARG A 315 19.98 -5.78 20.94
C ARG A 315 18.99 -5.01 21.84
N CYS A 316 18.41 -3.96 21.33
CA CYS A 316 17.40 -3.13 21.99
C CYS A 316 16.23 -2.88 21.03
N PRO A 317 15.48 -3.92 20.62
CA PRO A 317 14.56 -3.87 19.49
C PRO A 317 13.42 -2.87 19.68
N GLU A 318 13.08 -2.54 20.92
CA GLU A 318 11.99 -1.62 21.25
C GLU A 318 12.42 -0.14 21.23
N GLU A 319 13.71 0.15 21.21
CA GLU A 319 14.24 1.51 21.37
C GLU A 319 13.67 2.49 20.32
N LEU A 320 13.71 2.11 19.06
CA LEU A 320 13.25 2.97 17.96
C LEU A 320 11.73 3.17 17.99
N GLU A 321 10.99 2.11 18.29
CA GLU A 321 9.53 2.20 18.42
C GLU A 321 9.14 3.09 19.61
N GLN A 322 9.79 2.94 20.76
CA GLN A 322 9.55 3.78 21.94
C GLN A 322 9.87 5.26 21.67
N GLU A 323 11.00 5.56 21.00
CA GLU A 323 11.38 6.92 20.64
C GLU A 323 10.36 7.54 19.68
N ALA A 324 9.95 6.81 18.63
CA ALA A 324 8.94 7.28 17.68
C ALA A 324 7.59 7.56 18.37
N TRP A 325 7.15 6.65 19.25
CA TRP A 325 5.91 6.83 20.00
C TRP A 325 5.99 7.99 21.02
N ALA A 326 7.14 8.20 21.66
CA ALA A 326 7.35 9.36 22.54
C ALA A 326 7.22 10.66 21.76
N ALA A 327 7.88 10.78 20.60
CA ALA A 327 7.78 11.93 19.71
C ALA A 327 6.35 12.14 19.19
N PHE A 328 5.65 11.06 18.84
CA PHE A 328 4.26 11.09 18.40
C PHE A 328 3.33 11.65 19.51
N ARG A 329 3.57 11.31 20.76
CA ARG A 329 2.86 11.87 21.92
C ARG A 329 3.32 13.27 22.33
N GLY A 330 4.40 13.79 21.73
CA GLY A 330 4.85 15.16 21.90
C GLY A 330 6.07 15.35 22.80
N ALA A 331 6.82 14.29 23.06
CA ALA A 331 8.10 14.42 23.77
C ALA A 331 9.08 15.32 22.98
N ALA A 332 9.94 16.01 23.73
CA ALA A 332 11.05 16.77 23.13
C ALA A 332 12.08 15.84 22.48
N ALA A 333 12.86 16.40 21.55
CA ALA A 333 13.94 15.64 20.91
C ALA A 333 14.95 15.14 21.97
N PRO A 334 15.38 13.86 21.87
CA PRO A 334 16.49 13.37 22.66
C PRO A 334 17.75 14.19 22.37
N ARG A 335 18.59 14.35 23.39
CA ARG A 335 19.91 15.02 23.20
C ARG A 335 20.76 14.18 22.25
N GLN A 336 21.40 14.85 21.30
CA GLN A 336 22.43 14.22 20.46
C GLN A 336 23.63 13.86 21.34
N LYS A 337 24.25 12.70 21.07
CA LYS A 337 25.55 12.43 21.67
C LYS A 337 26.55 13.45 21.10
N PRO A 338 27.40 14.06 21.92
CA PRO A 338 28.54 14.82 21.38
C PRO A 338 29.36 13.88 20.50
N ASP A 339 29.78 14.41 19.35
CA ASP A 339 30.67 13.69 18.45
C ASP A 339 32.01 13.48 19.19
N LEU A 340 32.30 12.26 19.58
CA LEU A 340 33.57 11.87 20.24
C LEU A 340 34.65 11.46 19.24
N SER A 341 34.50 11.86 17.99
CA SER A 341 35.51 11.68 16.95
C SER A 341 36.43 12.92 16.89
N GLU A 342 37.31 13.07 17.86
CA GLU A 342 38.62 13.73 17.74
C GLU A 342 39.71 12.70 17.85
#